data_cb195f79d8e7b2d3985e40560fd5ca85
#
_entry.id   cb195f79d8e7b2d3985e40560fd5ca85
#
_cell.length_a   1.000
_cell.length_b   1.000
_cell.length_c   1.000
_cell.angle_alpha   90.00
_cell.angle_beta   90.00
_cell.angle_gamma   90.00
#
_symmetry.space_group_name_H-M   'P 1'
#
loop_
_entity.id
_entity.type
_entity.pdbx_description
1 polymer ?
#
loop_
_entity_poly.entity_id
_entity_poly.type
_entity_poly.pdbx_seq_one_letter_code
_entity_poly.pdbx_strand_id
1 'polypeptide(L)'
;MKKVLLSVSVLAVTYLSMGQDAADKKFQGGLVAGVGLNFQNMGTKNIEKNGVGNDLLIGGNMNIMFNETIGLTTGIEFEFSTTKFKTGPNPLFYYFNDTKIIGIEDAAEANGIFLLQERKQKSTYLTVPTMLLFRTKFIGYVRYFGKFGMRHSFLLGQKSNDTGNSFAFTDLGSLPANFGATVEQKNMKASNEVLFYKGSVGVAGGAEWNFTGSTCLMAEIGYYYGITPLYYNRNNAYMFTYEADNNGAMVQRPVSNKATQGQLQLKISILF
;
A
#
# COMPACT_ATOMS: atom_id res chain seq x y z
N MET A 1 21.92 -7.66 -18.45
CA MET A 1 20.68 -7.18 -19.06
C MET A 1 19.90 -6.17 -18.19
N LYS A 2 19.75 -6.33 -16.87
CA LYS A 2 19.01 -5.37 -16.02
C LYS A 2 19.61 -3.94 -15.95
N LYS A 3 20.93 -3.79 -16.05
CA LYS A 3 21.61 -2.47 -16.02
C LYS A 3 21.48 -1.70 -17.36
N VAL A 4 21.28 -2.39 -18.47
CA VAL A 4 21.12 -1.78 -19.80
C VAL A 4 19.70 -1.23 -20.00
N LEU A 5 18.68 -1.89 -19.45
CA LEU A 5 17.30 -1.38 -19.52
C LEU A 5 17.13 -0.08 -18.71
N LEU A 6 17.77 0.03 -17.56
CA LEU A 6 17.71 1.23 -16.72
C LEU A 6 18.40 2.43 -17.39
N SER A 7 19.54 2.19 -18.05
CA SER A 7 20.27 3.25 -18.77
C SER A 7 19.56 3.70 -20.05
N VAL A 8 18.87 2.81 -20.75
CA VAL A 8 18.09 3.16 -21.94
C VAL A 8 16.85 3.97 -21.60
N SER A 9 16.17 3.65 -20.49
CA SER A 9 15.00 4.43 -20.03
C SER A 9 15.39 5.83 -19.55
N VAL A 10 16.53 6.00 -18.90
CA VAL A 10 17.04 7.32 -18.48
C VAL A 10 17.47 8.14 -19.70
N LEU A 11 18.14 7.53 -20.70
CA LEU A 11 18.53 8.20 -21.94
C LEU A 11 17.31 8.61 -22.79
N ALA A 12 16.27 7.80 -22.88
CA ALA A 12 15.07 8.13 -23.64
C ALA A 12 14.33 9.35 -23.06
N VAL A 13 14.33 9.52 -21.73
CA VAL A 13 13.73 10.69 -21.07
C VAL A 13 14.55 11.97 -21.36
N THR A 14 15.88 11.86 -21.45
CA THR A 14 16.76 13.03 -21.72
C THR A 14 16.71 13.50 -23.16
N TYR A 15 16.49 12.63 -24.15
CA TYR A 15 16.41 13.02 -25.57
C TYR A 15 15.11 13.76 -25.93
N LEU A 16 14.02 13.54 -25.20
CA LEU A 16 12.73 14.22 -25.41
C LEU A 16 12.70 15.66 -24.86
N SER A 17 13.73 16.05 -24.12
CA SER A 17 13.78 17.34 -23.39
C SER A 17 14.63 18.43 -24.04
N MET A 18 15.29 18.18 -25.15
CA MET A 18 16.15 19.16 -25.80
C MET A 18 15.38 20.07 -26.79
N GLY A 19 15.01 21.27 -26.37
CA GLY A 19 14.62 22.31 -27.30
C GLY A 19 13.42 23.21 -26.96
N GLN A 20 12.74 23.03 -25.85
CA GLN A 20 11.65 23.93 -25.42
C GLN A 20 11.81 24.30 -23.93
N ASP A 21 11.34 25.48 -23.55
CA ASP A 21 11.24 25.84 -22.13
C ASP A 21 10.38 24.81 -21.39
N ALA A 22 10.82 24.34 -20.23
CA ALA A 22 10.12 23.31 -19.45
C ALA A 22 8.66 23.70 -19.15
N ALA A 23 8.39 25.01 -19.11
CA ALA A 23 7.09 25.58 -18.86
C ALA A 23 6.03 25.27 -19.93
N ASP A 24 6.43 25.14 -21.20
CA ASP A 24 5.52 25.00 -22.34
C ASP A 24 5.62 23.65 -23.05
N LYS A 25 6.39 22.72 -22.49
CA LYS A 25 6.52 21.38 -23.06
C LYS A 25 5.20 20.64 -23.04
N LYS A 26 4.87 20.00 -24.18
CA LYS A 26 3.76 19.06 -24.28
C LYS A 26 3.98 17.83 -23.38
N PHE A 27 5.23 17.41 -23.21
CA PHE A 27 5.65 16.30 -22.37
C PHE A 27 6.67 16.81 -21.35
N GLN A 28 6.37 16.66 -20.07
CA GLN A 28 7.28 16.97 -18.96
C GLN A 28 7.50 15.71 -18.16
N GLY A 29 8.69 15.15 -18.22
CA GLY A 29 9.07 13.98 -17.41
C GLY A 29 9.90 14.39 -16.20
N GLY A 30 9.91 13.57 -15.16
CA GLY A 30 10.71 13.87 -14.00
C GLY A 30 10.75 12.75 -12.96
N LEU A 31 11.40 13.07 -11.86
CA LEU A 31 11.50 12.20 -10.70
C LEU A 31 10.56 12.68 -9.60
N VAL A 32 9.98 11.75 -8.88
CA VAL A 32 9.08 12.02 -7.75
C VAL A 32 9.55 11.25 -6.52
N ALA A 33 9.51 11.91 -5.38
CA ALA A 33 9.62 11.29 -4.06
C ALA A 33 8.53 11.84 -3.15
N GLY A 34 8.09 11.04 -2.18
CA GLY A 34 7.05 11.49 -1.27
C GLY A 34 6.91 10.62 -0.05
N VAL A 35 6.20 11.16 0.91
CA VAL A 35 5.82 10.49 2.15
C VAL A 35 4.31 10.59 2.34
N GLY A 36 3.74 9.65 3.09
CA GLY A 36 2.30 9.66 3.33
C GLY A 36 1.92 9.09 4.66
N LEU A 37 0.71 9.44 5.05
CA LEU A 37 -0.04 8.84 6.14
C LEU A 37 -1.13 7.96 5.57
N ASN A 38 -1.35 6.82 6.20
CA ASN A 38 -2.22 5.79 5.68
C ASN A 38 -3.22 5.38 6.78
N PHE A 39 -4.48 5.53 6.46
CA PHE A 39 -5.61 5.31 7.35
C PHE A 39 -6.39 4.09 6.88
N GLN A 40 -6.51 3.08 7.72
CA GLN A 40 -7.34 1.93 7.42
C GLN A 40 -8.77 2.16 7.91
N ASN A 41 -9.74 1.82 7.07
CA ASN A 41 -11.15 1.71 7.43
C ASN A 41 -11.51 0.24 7.52
N MET A 42 -11.71 -0.25 8.76
CA MET A 42 -12.03 -1.65 9.02
C MET A 42 -13.48 -1.92 8.62
N GLY A 43 -13.67 -2.93 7.79
CA GLY A 43 -15.01 -3.39 7.33
C GLY A 43 -15.51 -4.61 8.10
N THR A 44 -14.78 -5.08 9.12
CA THR A 44 -15.17 -6.22 9.99
C THR A 44 -14.90 -5.88 11.44
N LYS A 45 -15.61 -6.54 12.37
CA LYS A 45 -15.39 -6.41 13.82
C LYS A 45 -14.21 -7.24 14.33
N ASN A 46 -13.62 -8.09 13.48
CA ASN A 46 -12.55 -9.01 13.87
C ASN A 46 -11.20 -8.31 14.05
N ILE A 47 -11.04 -7.16 13.41
CA ILE A 47 -9.84 -6.34 13.47
C ILE A 47 -10.20 -4.89 13.78
N GLU A 48 -9.36 -4.24 14.55
CA GLU A 48 -9.49 -2.85 14.95
C GLU A 48 -8.28 -2.03 14.48
N LYS A 49 -8.48 -0.73 14.34
CA LYS A 49 -7.38 0.20 14.01
C LYS A 49 -6.31 0.19 15.09
N ASN A 50 -5.06 0.13 14.68
CA ASN A 50 -3.91 0.29 15.58
C ASN A 50 -3.02 1.46 15.11
N GLY A 51 -3.58 2.66 15.21
CA GLY A 51 -2.89 3.88 14.82
C GLY A 51 -2.92 4.16 13.30
N VAL A 52 -2.01 5.03 12.89
CA VAL A 52 -1.84 5.47 11.50
C VAL A 52 -0.63 4.76 10.89
N GLY A 53 -0.79 4.26 9.67
CA GLY A 53 0.31 3.74 8.89
C GLY A 53 1.11 4.85 8.20
N ASN A 54 2.20 4.47 7.57
CA ASN A 54 3.03 5.39 6.82
C ASN A 54 3.38 4.81 5.45
N ASP A 55 3.51 5.70 4.48
CA ASP A 55 3.92 5.39 3.12
C ASP A 55 5.19 6.16 2.77
N LEU A 56 6.08 5.54 2.01
CA LEU A 56 7.19 6.16 1.33
C LEU A 56 7.04 5.83 -0.15
N LEU A 57 7.20 6.81 -1.03
CA LEU A 57 7.14 6.60 -2.46
C LEU A 57 8.34 7.24 -3.16
N ILE A 58 8.78 6.60 -4.23
CA ILE A 58 9.82 7.09 -5.13
C ILE A 58 9.52 6.58 -6.54
N GLY A 59 9.75 7.40 -7.54
CA GLY A 59 9.48 6.98 -8.91
C GLY A 59 9.78 8.03 -9.96
N GLY A 60 9.21 7.80 -11.14
CA GLY A 60 9.17 8.75 -12.24
C GLY A 60 7.75 9.16 -12.54
N ASN A 61 7.56 10.43 -12.82
CA ASN A 61 6.27 10.97 -13.27
C ASN A 61 6.42 11.66 -14.63
N MET A 62 5.32 11.77 -15.32
CA MET A 62 5.23 12.45 -16.59
C MET A 62 3.90 13.22 -16.67
N ASN A 63 3.97 14.48 -17.07
CA ASN A 63 2.81 15.28 -17.43
C ASN A 63 2.70 15.34 -18.96
N ILE A 64 1.55 14.96 -19.48
CA ILE A 64 1.19 15.02 -20.91
C ILE A 64 0.16 16.14 -21.03
N MET A 65 0.55 17.27 -21.63
CA MET A 65 -0.32 18.42 -21.76
C MET A 65 -1.16 18.34 -23.03
N PHE A 66 -2.47 18.48 -22.90
CA PHE A 66 -3.41 18.59 -24.01
C PHE A 66 -3.49 20.04 -24.53
N ASN A 67 -3.40 20.99 -23.60
CA ASN A 67 -3.26 22.43 -23.85
C ASN A 67 -2.43 23.06 -22.70
N GLU A 68 -2.30 24.39 -22.66
CA GLU A 68 -1.50 25.08 -21.64
C GLU A 68 -1.95 24.81 -20.18
N THR A 69 -3.23 24.51 -19.98
CA THR A 69 -3.84 24.44 -18.64
C THR A 69 -4.35 23.06 -18.27
N ILE A 70 -4.57 22.17 -19.23
CA ILE A 70 -5.15 20.84 -18.99
C ILE A 70 -4.22 19.76 -19.54
N GLY A 71 -4.02 18.72 -18.75
CA GLY A 71 -3.18 17.59 -19.10
C GLY A 71 -3.51 16.34 -18.32
N LEU A 72 -2.66 15.34 -18.46
CA LEU A 72 -2.68 14.08 -17.76
C LEU A 72 -1.34 13.89 -17.05
N THR A 73 -1.38 13.59 -15.76
CA THR A 73 -0.21 13.09 -15.03
C THR A 73 -0.27 11.58 -14.95
N THR A 74 0.80 10.93 -15.37
CA THR A 74 1.02 9.48 -15.23
C THR A 74 2.45 9.19 -14.81
N GLY A 75 2.83 7.93 -14.68
CA GLY A 75 4.19 7.56 -14.31
C GLY A 75 4.25 6.19 -13.64
N ILE A 76 5.38 5.91 -13.02
CA ILE A 76 5.62 4.67 -12.27
C ILE A 76 6.20 5.05 -10.92
N GLU A 77 5.49 4.71 -9.85
CA GLU A 77 5.89 4.95 -8.46
C GLU A 77 6.07 3.62 -7.73
N PHE A 78 7.18 3.43 -7.03
CA PHE A 78 7.33 2.37 -6.02
C PHE A 78 6.83 2.92 -4.69
N GLU A 79 5.81 2.28 -4.13
CA GLU A 79 5.19 2.66 -2.88
C GLU A 79 5.48 1.60 -1.82
N PHE A 80 6.13 1.99 -0.73
CA PHE A 80 6.42 1.17 0.45
C PHE A 80 5.42 1.56 1.54
N SER A 81 4.41 0.75 1.73
CA SER A 81 3.29 1.03 2.62
C SER A 81 3.37 0.18 3.88
N THR A 82 3.13 0.82 5.02
CA THR A 82 3.02 0.13 6.30
C THR A 82 1.62 0.36 6.87
N THR A 83 0.90 -0.72 7.14
CA THR A 83 -0.41 -0.70 7.79
C THR A 83 -0.35 -1.41 9.13
N LYS A 84 -1.24 -1.03 10.07
CA LYS A 84 -1.27 -1.62 11.40
C LYS A 84 -2.70 -1.89 11.81
N PHE A 85 -2.93 -3.06 12.39
CA PHE A 85 -4.19 -3.39 13.03
C PHE A 85 -3.95 -4.23 14.28
N LYS A 86 -4.92 -4.27 15.17
CA LYS A 86 -4.99 -5.17 16.31
C LYS A 86 -6.22 -6.05 16.21
N THR A 87 -6.18 -7.16 16.90
CA THR A 87 -7.32 -8.06 17.01
C THR A 87 -8.46 -7.35 17.73
N GLY A 88 -9.68 -7.55 17.26
CA GLY A 88 -10.91 -7.08 17.87
C GLY A 88 -11.31 -7.92 19.10
N PRO A 89 -12.61 -7.89 19.48
CA PRO A 89 -13.09 -8.61 20.67
C PRO A 89 -12.89 -10.14 20.60
N ASN A 90 -12.94 -10.72 19.40
CA ASN A 90 -12.74 -12.15 19.20
C ASN A 90 -11.28 -12.45 18.91
N PRO A 91 -10.67 -13.41 19.63
CA PRO A 91 -9.28 -13.79 19.42
C PRO A 91 -9.08 -14.35 17.99
N LEU A 92 -8.03 -13.88 17.32
CA LEU A 92 -7.65 -14.34 16.00
C LEU A 92 -6.42 -15.24 16.09
N PHE A 93 -6.48 -16.38 15.41
CA PHE A 93 -5.40 -17.34 15.33
C PHE A 93 -4.99 -17.55 13.88
N TYR A 94 -3.75 -17.99 13.68
CA TYR A 94 -3.29 -18.52 12.41
C TYR A 94 -2.28 -19.65 12.63
N TYR A 95 -2.17 -20.54 11.65
CA TYR A 95 -1.14 -21.56 11.60
C TYR A 95 0.13 -21.01 10.98
N PHE A 96 1.28 -21.46 11.46
CA PHE A 96 2.55 -21.04 10.90
C PHE A 96 3.56 -22.19 10.83
N ASN A 97 4.49 -22.05 9.88
CA ASN A 97 5.68 -22.86 9.75
C ASN A 97 6.84 -21.92 9.43
N ASP A 98 7.81 -21.79 10.36
CA ASP A 98 8.86 -20.77 10.33
C ASP A 98 8.31 -19.36 10.08
N THR A 99 8.59 -18.78 8.92
CA THR A 99 8.11 -17.45 8.52
C THR A 99 6.91 -17.48 7.57
N LYS A 100 6.30 -18.66 7.35
CA LYS A 100 5.11 -18.80 6.50
C LYS A 100 3.87 -18.90 7.36
N ILE A 101 2.85 -18.14 7.01
CA ILE A 101 1.50 -18.31 7.52
C ILE A 101 0.83 -19.36 6.63
N ILE A 102 0.33 -20.42 7.27
CA ILE A 102 -0.23 -21.60 6.61
C ILE A 102 -1.75 -21.43 6.54
N GLY A 103 -2.35 -21.82 5.43
CA GLY A 103 -3.81 -21.86 5.28
C GLY A 103 -4.44 -22.91 6.19
N ILE A 104 -5.71 -22.73 6.54
CA ILE A 104 -6.43 -23.68 7.40
C ILE A 104 -6.48 -25.07 6.75
N GLU A 105 -6.57 -25.15 5.42
CA GLU A 105 -6.60 -26.42 4.68
C GLU A 105 -5.29 -27.21 4.78
N ASP A 106 -4.17 -26.50 4.95
CA ASP A 106 -2.82 -27.06 5.03
C ASP A 106 -2.32 -27.13 6.49
N ALA A 107 -3.21 -27.13 7.48
CA ALA A 107 -2.86 -27.09 8.91
C ALA A 107 -1.91 -28.23 9.34
N ALA A 108 -1.92 -29.36 8.63
CA ALA A 108 -1.01 -30.47 8.87
C ALA A 108 0.48 -30.14 8.61
N GLU A 109 0.77 -29.10 7.83
CA GLU A 109 2.13 -28.62 7.54
C GLU A 109 2.63 -27.61 8.56
N ALA A 110 1.80 -27.22 9.52
CA ALA A 110 2.13 -26.19 10.50
C ALA A 110 2.99 -26.72 11.64
N ASN A 111 3.93 -25.92 12.11
CA ASN A 111 4.73 -26.19 13.31
C ASN A 111 4.08 -25.67 14.60
N GLY A 112 3.08 -24.79 14.46
CA GLY A 112 2.38 -24.23 15.60
C GLY A 112 1.23 -23.30 15.23
N ILE A 113 0.58 -22.78 16.27
CA ILE A 113 -0.52 -21.82 16.21
C ILE A 113 -0.06 -20.53 16.86
N PHE A 114 -0.46 -19.43 16.28
CA PHE A 114 -0.19 -18.11 16.81
C PHE A 114 -1.50 -17.39 17.12
N LEU A 115 -1.64 -16.93 18.37
CA LEU A 115 -2.69 -15.99 18.77
C LEU A 115 -2.25 -14.58 18.46
N LEU A 116 -2.86 -13.99 17.44
CA LEU A 116 -2.54 -12.65 16.99
C LEU A 116 -3.16 -11.60 17.91
N GLN A 117 -2.35 -10.67 18.41
CA GLN A 117 -2.80 -9.47 19.13
C GLN A 117 -2.68 -8.24 18.24
N GLU A 118 -1.51 -8.06 17.61
CA GLU A 118 -1.23 -6.93 16.74
C GLU A 118 -0.48 -7.38 15.48
N ARG A 119 -0.79 -6.74 14.34
CA ARG A 119 -0.06 -6.93 13.09
C ARG A 119 0.40 -5.62 12.51
N LYS A 120 1.69 -5.54 12.21
CA LYS A 120 2.30 -4.50 11.39
C LYS A 120 2.64 -5.09 10.03
N GLN A 121 1.83 -4.76 9.04
CA GLN A 121 2.00 -5.25 7.68
C GLN A 121 2.78 -4.24 6.84
N LYS A 122 3.78 -4.72 6.11
CA LYS A 122 4.60 -3.98 5.16
C LYS A 122 4.34 -4.52 3.77
N SER A 123 3.92 -3.66 2.86
CA SER A 123 3.61 -4.00 1.48
C SER A 123 4.38 -3.10 0.52
N THR A 124 4.87 -3.66 -0.56
CA THR A 124 5.51 -2.92 -1.65
C THR A 124 4.63 -3.00 -2.87
N TYR A 125 4.30 -1.85 -3.44
CA TYR A 125 3.47 -1.73 -4.64
C TYR A 125 4.22 -1.04 -5.77
N LEU A 126 3.89 -1.43 -6.99
CA LEU A 126 4.13 -0.66 -8.21
C LEU A 126 2.86 0.12 -8.50
N THR A 127 2.92 1.44 -8.46
CA THR A 127 1.76 2.31 -8.64
C THR A 127 1.88 3.10 -9.94
N VAL A 128 0.79 3.10 -10.71
CA VAL A 128 0.62 3.89 -11.93
C VAL A 128 -0.47 4.93 -11.67
N PRO A 129 -0.13 6.20 -11.45
CA PRO A 129 -1.12 7.26 -11.37
C PRO A 129 -1.70 7.57 -12.75
N THR A 130 -3.00 7.88 -12.79
CA THR A 130 -3.72 8.36 -13.98
C THR A 130 -4.59 9.52 -13.54
N MET A 131 -4.01 10.72 -13.52
CA MET A 131 -4.62 11.91 -12.93
C MET A 131 -4.79 13.01 -13.98
N LEU A 132 -6.00 13.51 -14.16
CA LEU A 132 -6.22 14.74 -14.90
C LEU A 132 -5.54 15.89 -14.16
N LEU A 133 -4.76 16.66 -14.89
CA LEU A 133 -4.00 17.82 -14.37
C LEU A 133 -4.66 19.10 -14.87
N PHE A 134 -4.98 19.99 -13.96
CA PHE A 134 -5.42 21.36 -14.25
C PHE A 134 -4.40 22.31 -13.63
N ARG A 135 -3.89 23.25 -14.43
CA ARG A 135 -2.89 24.20 -13.93
C ARG A 135 -3.20 25.63 -14.39
N THR A 136 -2.82 26.59 -13.58
CA THR A 136 -2.89 28.00 -13.95
C THR A 136 -1.77 28.34 -14.93
N LYS A 137 -1.87 29.52 -15.56
CA LYS A 137 -0.70 30.16 -16.15
C LYS A 137 0.30 30.53 -15.07
N PHE A 138 1.55 30.76 -15.45
CA PHE A 138 2.56 31.25 -14.53
C PHE A 138 2.23 32.67 -14.02
N ILE A 139 2.37 32.84 -12.72
CA ILE A 139 2.33 34.14 -12.03
C ILE A 139 3.76 34.38 -11.53
N GLY A 140 4.55 35.08 -12.31
CA GLY A 140 6.00 35.09 -12.11
C GLY A 140 6.63 33.73 -12.38
N TYR A 141 7.32 33.19 -11.39
CA TYR A 141 7.97 31.88 -11.50
C TYR A 141 7.14 30.72 -10.96
N VAL A 142 5.92 30.97 -10.46
CA VAL A 142 5.08 29.98 -9.81
C VAL A 142 3.76 29.82 -10.56
N ARG A 143 3.26 28.60 -10.67
CA ARG A 143 1.89 28.30 -11.04
C ARG A 143 1.29 27.29 -10.06
N TYR A 144 -0.02 27.35 -9.91
CA TYR A 144 -0.76 26.40 -9.09
C TYR A 144 -1.40 25.32 -9.96
N PHE A 145 -1.60 24.15 -9.36
CA PHE A 145 -2.26 23.05 -10.04
C PHE A 145 -3.19 22.27 -9.13
N GLY A 146 -4.16 21.61 -9.75
CA GLY A 146 -5.02 20.62 -9.12
C GLY A 146 -5.01 19.35 -9.97
N LYS A 147 -5.14 18.19 -9.34
CA LYS A 147 -5.24 16.89 -10.00
C LYS A 147 -6.43 16.13 -9.45
N PHE A 148 -7.07 15.37 -10.33
CA PHE A 148 -8.14 14.44 -9.97
C PHE A 148 -8.00 13.18 -10.81
N GLY A 149 -8.18 12.01 -10.20
CA GLY A 149 -8.11 10.76 -10.96
C GLY A 149 -7.89 9.53 -10.08
N MET A 150 -7.24 8.54 -10.67
CA MET A 150 -7.04 7.23 -10.07
C MET A 150 -5.55 6.91 -9.91
N ARG A 151 -5.27 6.05 -8.93
CA ARG A 151 -3.98 5.39 -8.76
C ARG A 151 -4.19 3.88 -8.80
N HIS A 152 -3.46 3.21 -9.66
CA HIS A 152 -3.49 1.77 -9.88
C HIS A 152 -2.23 1.18 -9.25
N SER A 153 -2.36 0.45 -8.16
CA SER A 153 -1.22 -0.12 -7.41
C SER A 153 -1.25 -1.64 -7.47
N PHE A 154 -0.16 -2.23 -7.92
CA PHE A 154 0.03 -3.68 -8.06
C PHE A 154 1.00 -4.16 -6.99
N LEU A 155 0.59 -5.15 -6.22
CA LEU A 155 1.39 -5.71 -5.13
C LEU A 155 2.60 -6.47 -5.67
N LEU A 156 3.80 -6.05 -5.28
CA LEU A 156 5.06 -6.73 -5.59
C LEU A 156 5.48 -7.69 -4.48
N GLY A 157 5.11 -7.40 -3.24
CA GLY A 157 5.42 -8.24 -2.11
C GLY A 157 4.85 -7.72 -0.80
N GLN A 158 4.69 -8.63 0.15
CA GLN A 158 4.21 -8.30 1.48
C GLN A 158 4.95 -9.11 2.54
N LYS A 159 5.01 -8.55 3.74
CA LYS A 159 5.47 -9.21 4.98
C LYS A 159 4.74 -8.60 6.16
N SER A 160 4.54 -9.39 7.22
CA SER A 160 4.03 -8.87 8.48
C SER A 160 5.01 -9.12 9.63
N ASN A 161 4.95 -8.23 10.61
CA ASN A 161 5.48 -8.45 11.95
C ASN A 161 4.27 -8.54 12.88
N ASP A 162 4.16 -9.67 13.56
CA ASP A 162 3.01 -10.04 14.35
C ASP A 162 3.41 -10.15 15.80
N THR A 163 2.65 -9.51 16.67
CA THR A 163 2.81 -9.56 18.13
C THR A 163 1.68 -10.39 18.71
N GLY A 164 2.00 -11.33 19.59
CA GLY A 164 1.01 -12.21 20.20
C GLY A 164 1.64 -13.39 20.92
N ASN A 165 0.92 -14.50 21.02
CA ASN A 165 1.36 -15.69 21.75
C ASN A 165 1.51 -16.88 20.80
N SER A 166 2.64 -17.60 20.93
CA SER A 166 2.96 -18.77 20.12
C SER A 166 2.73 -20.04 20.92
N PHE A 167 2.10 -21.03 20.29
CA PHE A 167 1.85 -22.35 20.85
C PHE A 167 2.45 -23.42 19.94
N ALA A 168 3.16 -24.36 20.54
CA ALA A 168 3.52 -25.58 19.84
C ALA A 168 2.25 -26.37 19.48
N PHE A 169 2.30 -27.11 18.39
CA PHE A 169 1.20 -27.94 17.93
C PHE A 169 1.00 -29.08 18.96
N THR A 170 0.09 -28.91 19.86
CA THR A 170 -0.40 -29.95 20.75
C THR A 170 -1.91 -29.96 20.62
N ASP A 171 -2.47 -31.14 20.48
CA ASP A 171 -3.87 -31.51 20.32
C ASP A 171 -4.89 -30.35 20.43
N LEU A 172 -5.47 -29.99 19.28
CA LEU A 172 -6.32 -28.82 19.07
C LEU A 172 -7.69 -28.89 19.77
N GLY A 173 -7.92 -29.86 20.60
CA GLY A 173 -9.18 -30.03 21.34
C GLY A 173 -9.40 -29.02 22.46
N SER A 174 -8.37 -28.31 22.92
CA SER A 174 -8.48 -27.32 23.98
C SER A 174 -7.49 -26.16 23.80
N LEU A 175 -8.01 -24.94 23.78
CA LEU A 175 -7.16 -23.74 23.93
C LEU A 175 -6.44 -23.83 25.29
N PRO A 176 -5.14 -23.54 25.37
CA PRO A 176 -4.44 -23.54 26.64
C PRO A 176 -5.05 -22.53 27.62
N ALA A 177 -5.21 -22.94 28.88
CA ALA A 177 -5.79 -22.09 29.91
C ALA A 177 -4.96 -20.81 30.19
N ASN A 178 -3.67 -20.82 29.86
CA ASN A 178 -2.76 -19.69 29.99
C ASN A 178 -2.02 -19.44 28.68
N PHE A 179 -2.23 -18.26 28.13
CA PHE A 179 -1.46 -17.77 27.01
C PHE A 179 -0.08 -17.35 27.51
N GLY A 180 0.98 -18.08 27.17
CA GLY A 180 2.35 -17.79 27.59
C GLY A 180 2.81 -16.34 27.34
N ALA A 181 4.10 -16.06 27.42
CA ALA A 181 4.64 -14.73 27.17
C ALA A 181 4.32 -14.25 25.75
N THR A 182 4.05 -12.95 25.59
CA THR A 182 3.89 -12.30 24.28
C THR A 182 5.23 -12.29 23.55
N VAL A 183 5.23 -12.73 22.31
CA VAL A 183 6.41 -12.79 21.42
C VAL A 183 6.13 -12.04 20.12
N GLU A 184 7.20 -11.61 19.44
CA GLU A 184 7.12 -10.99 18.12
C GLU A 184 7.62 -11.97 17.06
N GLN A 185 6.76 -12.32 16.08
CA GLN A 185 7.14 -13.03 14.88
C GLN A 185 7.39 -12.05 13.74
N LYS A 186 8.61 -12.10 13.17
CA LYS A 186 9.06 -11.12 12.16
C LYS A 186 9.05 -11.70 10.75
N ASN A 187 8.78 -10.82 9.78
CA ASN A 187 8.81 -11.14 8.34
C ASN A 187 7.90 -12.31 7.93
N MET A 188 6.77 -12.45 8.61
CA MET A 188 5.78 -13.47 8.29
C MET A 188 5.18 -13.20 6.90
N LYS A 189 4.97 -14.26 6.13
CA LYS A 189 4.45 -14.21 4.77
C LYS A 189 3.20 -15.07 4.68
N ALA A 190 2.10 -14.47 4.21
CA ALA A 190 0.89 -15.17 3.82
C ALA A 190 0.70 -15.02 2.31
N SER A 191 0.57 -16.13 1.60
CA SER A 191 0.32 -16.09 0.17
C SER A 191 -1.13 -15.64 -0.08
N ASN A 192 -1.34 -14.62 -0.93
CA ASN A 192 -2.68 -14.14 -1.31
C ASN A 192 -3.57 -13.58 -0.15
N GLU A 193 -2.99 -13.16 0.97
CA GLU A 193 -3.76 -12.47 2.02
C GLU A 193 -4.14 -11.04 1.59
N VAL A 194 -3.23 -10.36 0.94
CA VAL A 194 -3.44 -9.00 0.40
C VAL A 194 -3.84 -9.08 -1.06
N LEU A 195 -4.80 -8.25 -1.44
CA LEU A 195 -5.24 -8.18 -2.82
C LEU A 195 -4.09 -7.70 -3.72
N PHE A 196 -3.89 -8.39 -4.84
CA PHE A 196 -2.84 -8.06 -5.82
C PHE A 196 -2.99 -6.64 -6.39
N TYR A 197 -4.23 -6.20 -6.61
CA TYR A 197 -4.56 -4.89 -7.16
C TYR A 197 -5.25 -4.00 -6.13
N LYS A 198 -4.70 -2.80 -5.93
CA LYS A 198 -5.28 -1.73 -5.11
C LYS A 198 -5.60 -0.54 -6.01
N GLY A 199 -6.88 -0.26 -6.20
CA GLY A 199 -7.38 0.93 -6.89
C GLY A 199 -7.75 2.01 -5.89
N SER A 200 -7.33 3.24 -6.13
CA SER A 200 -7.74 4.40 -5.34
C SER A 200 -8.11 5.58 -6.23
N VAL A 201 -9.08 6.37 -5.81
CA VAL A 201 -9.48 7.61 -6.44
C VAL A 201 -9.11 8.76 -5.52
N GLY A 202 -8.69 9.88 -6.08
CA GLY A 202 -8.27 10.98 -5.23
C GLY A 202 -8.11 12.30 -5.93
N VAL A 203 -7.81 13.28 -5.11
CA VAL A 203 -7.53 14.65 -5.50
C VAL A 203 -6.17 15.08 -4.93
N ALA A 204 -5.48 15.91 -5.68
CA ALA A 204 -4.24 16.51 -5.22
C ALA A 204 -4.16 17.96 -5.70
N GLY A 205 -3.36 18.75 -5.03
CA GLY A 205 -3.10 20.11 -5.41
C GLY A 205 -1.74 20.57 -4.92
N GLY A 206 -1.26 21.66 -5.52
CA GLY A 206 0.05 22.16 -5.16
C GLY A 206 0.52 23.31 -6.03
N ALA A 207 1.81 23.53 -5.96
CA ALA A 207 2.49 24.56 -6.72
C ALA A 207 3.66 24.00 -7.51
N GLU A 208 3.88 24.54 -8.67
CA GLU A 208 5.02 24.28 -9.52
C GLU A 208 5.83 25.55 -9.65
N TRP A 209 7.11 25.46 -9.38
CA TRP A 209 8.07 26.54 -9.46
C TRP A 209 9.03 26.30 -10.62
N ASN A 210 9.08 27.23 -11.57
CA ASN A 210 10.09 27.22 -12.62
C ASN A 210 11.42 27.72 -12.04
N PHE A 211 12.33 26.80 -11.81
CA PHE A 211 13.62 27.07 -11.18
C PHE A 211 14.64 27.59 -12.20
N THR A 212 14.73 26.91 -13.33
CA THR A 212 15.53 27.33 -14.49
C THR A 212 14.72 26.96 -15.71
N GLY A 213 14.68 27.76 -16.77
CA GLY A 213 13.80 27.54 -17.93
C GLY A 213 13.55 26.07 -18.35
N SER A 214 14.49 25.16 -18.07
CA SER A 214 14.40 23.72 -18.38
C SER A 214 13.95 22.85 -17.21
N THR A 215 13.90 23.35 -15.98
CA THR A 215 13.63 22.54 -14.78
C THR A 215 12.59 23.19 -13.88
N CYS A 216 11.57 22.42 -13.53
CA CYS A 216 10.52 22.84 -12.60
C CYS A 216 10.53 21.97 -11.35
N LEU A 217 10.35 22.60 -10.18
CA LEU A 217 10.10 21.92 -8.91
C LEU A 217 8.60 21.94 -8.63
N MET A 218 8.01 20.79 -8.37
CA MET A 218 6.59 20.64 -8.04
C MET A 218 6.43 20.12 -6.63
N ALA A 219 5.66 20.80 -5.80
CA ALA A 219 5.25 20.35 -4.47
C ALA A 219 3.75 20.07 -4.48
N GLU A 220 3.35 18.91 -3.99
CA GLU A 220 1.99 18.38 -4.07
C GLU A 220 1.54 17.82 -2.72
N ILE A 221 0.30 18.12 -2.34
CA ILE A 221 -0.44 17.41 -1.30
C ILE A 221 -1.66 16.74 -1.93
N GLY A 222 -1.89 15.46 -1.62
CA GLY A 222 -3.00 14.71 -2.18
C GLY A 222 -3.65 13.77 -1.17
N TYR A 223 -4.96 13.59 -1.33
CA TYR A 223 -5.74 12.60 -0.60
C TYR A 223 -6.33 11.58 -1.57
N TYR A 224 -6.11 10.29 -1.27
CA TYR A 224 -6.53 9.16 -2.09
C TYR A 224 -7.35 8.18 -1.27
N TYR A 225 -8.54 7.87 -1.75
CA TYR A 225 -9.45 6.92 -1.12
C TYR A 225 -9.43 5.59 -1.89
N GLY A 226 -9.12 4.50 -1.19
CA GLY A 226 -9.11 3.15 -1.76
C GLY A 226 -10.51 2.65 -2.03
N ILE A 227 -10.79 2.36 -3.29
CA ILE A 227 -12.08 1.82 -3.76
C ILE A 227 -12.09 0.29 -3.77
N THR A 228 -10.93 -0.34 -3.73
CA THR A 228 -10.78 -1.80 -3.59
C THR A 228 -10.45 -2.18 -2.15
N PRO A 229 -10.83 -3.38 -1.69
CA PRO A 229 -10.39 -3.87 -0.40
C PRO A 229 -8.88 -4.12 -0.38
N LEU A 230 -8.26 -4.03 0.81
CA LEU A 230 -6.85 -4.37 1.01
C LEU A 230 -6.64 -5.88 1.09
N TYR A 231 -7.58 -6.60 1.72
CA TYR A 231 -7.49 -8.03 1.97
C TYR A 231 -8.37 -8.82 1.01
N TYR A 232 -7.86 -9.97 0.64
CA TYR A 232 -8.59 -10.90 -0.22
C TYR A 232 -9.57 -11.72 0.61
N ASN A 233 -10.87 -11.52 0.34
CA ASN A 233 -11.94 -12.23 1.02
C ASN A 233 -12.12 -13.61 0.37
N ARG A 234 -11.34 -14.59 0.78
CA ARG A 234 -11.48 -16.00 0.37
C ARG A 234 -12.02 -16.84 1.53
N ASN A 235 -12.77 -17.88 1.20
CA ASN A 235 -13.23 -18.89 2.17
C ASN A 235 -12.06 -19.64 2.85
N ASN A 236 -10.88 -19.65 2.24
CA ASN A 236 -9.64 -20.23 2.77
C ASN A 236 -8.85 -19.15 3.51
N ALA A 237 -9.42 -18.60 4.57
CA ALA A 237 -8.77 -17.60 5.37
C ALA A 237 -7.53 -18.18 6.07
N TYR A 238 -6.47 -17.40 6.12
CA TYR A 238 -5.31 -17.72 6.94
C TYR A 238 -5.57 -17.49 8.42
N MET A 239 -6.64 -16.78 8.76
CA MET A 239 -7.02 -16.45 10.12
C MET A 239 -8.31 -17.13 10.48
N PHE A 240 -8.39 -17.55 11.73
CA PHE A 240 -9.57 -18.21 12.28
C PHE A 240 -9.80 -17.79 13.73
N THR A 241 -11.00 -18.02 14.20
CA THR A 241 -11.39 -17.93 15.61
C THR A 241 -11.96 -19.26 16.06
N TYR A 242 -12.03 -19.48 17.36
CA TYR A 242 -12.74 -20.61 17.95
C TYR A 242 -14.09 -20.13 18.48
N GLU A 243 -15.16 -20.82 18.08
CA GLU A 243 -16.51 -20.57 18.53
C GLU A 243 -17.13 -21.87 19.05
N ALA A 244 -17.90 -21.80 20.13
CA ALA A 244 -18.65 -22.97 20.59
C ALA A 244 -19.74 -23.31 19.58
N ASP A 245 -19.86 -24.59 19.24
CA ASP A 245 -20.98 -25.12 18.45
C ASP A 245 -22.24 -25.30 19.36
N ASN A 246 -23.30 -25.80 18.76
CA ASN A 246 -24.58 -26.06 19.47
C ASN A 246 -24.45 -27.11 20.60
N ASN A 247 -23.36 -27.89 20.60
CA ASN A 247 -23.07 -28.92 21.62
C ASN A 247 -22.06 -28.43 22.63
N GLY A 248 -21.59 -27.18 22.56
CA GLY A 248 -20.55 -26.62 23.40
C GLY A 248 -19.11 -26.99 23.01
N ALA A 249 -18.92 -27.70 21.90
CA ALA A 249 -17.58 -28.02 21.41
C ALA A 249 -16.97 -26.80 20.69
N MET A 250 -15.69 -26.53 20.94
CA MET A 250 -14.98 -25.42 20.27
C MET A 250 -14.65 -25.78 18.84
N VAL A 251 -15.26 -25.07 17.91
CA VAL A 251 -15.10 -25.30 16.46
C VAL A 251 -14.33 -24.13 15.85
N GLN A 252 -13.39 -24.44 14.98
CA GLN A 252 -12.62 -23.47 14.23
C GLN A 252 -13.48 -22.81 13.14
N ARG A 253 -13.55 -21.48 13.15
CA ARG A 253 -14.27 -20.69 12.17
C ARG A 253 -13.30 -19.82 11.38
N PRO A 254 -13.23 -19.94 10.05
CA PRO A 254 -12.45 -19.03 9.21
C PRO A 254 -12.93 -17.59 9.36
N VAL A 255 -11.98 -16.66 9.47
CA VAL A 255 -12.26 -15.23 9.60
C VAL A 255 -11.80 -14.50 8.37
N SER A 256 -12.72 -13.73 7.80
CA SER A 256 -12.47 -12.89 6.64
C SER A 256 -12.23 -11.46 7.07
N ASN A 257 -11.04 -10.95 6.82
CA ASN A 257 -10.72 -9.53 7.08
C ASN A 257 -11.14 -8.67 5.90
N LYS A 258 -11.76 -7.53 6.20
CA LYS A 258 -12.11 -6.50 5.23
C LYS A 258 -11.57 -5.16 5.71
N ALA A 259 -10.82 -4.48 4.87
CA ALA A 259 -10.40 -3.10 5.13
C ALA A 259 -10.24 -2.36 3.81
N THR A 260 -10.51 -1.07 3.82
CA THR A 260 -10.13 -0.13 2.76
C THR A 260 -9.09 0.84 3.31
N GLN A 261 -8.44 1.59 2.43
CA GLN A 261 -7.34 2.47 2.80
C GLN A 261 -7.60 3.88 2.31
N GLY A 262 -7.41 4.88 3.19
CA GLY A 262 -7.25 6.27 2.82
C GLY A 262 -5.79 6.67 2.96
N GLN A 263 -5.27 7.49 2.03
CA GLN A 263 -3.87 7.94 2.04
C GLN A 263 -3.81 9.46 1.89
N LEU A 264 -3.11 10.12 2.79
CA LEU A 264 -2.70 11.52 2.66
C LEU A 264 -1.22 11.52 2.28
N GLN A 265 -0.86 12.11 1.13
CA GLN A 265 0.50 12.08 0.61
C GLN A 265 1.02 13.49 0.35
N LEU A 266 2.29 13.70 0.70
CA LEU A 266 3.10 14.84 0.31
C LEU A 266 4.14 14.37 -0.70
N LYS A 267 4.21 15.01 -1.85
CA LYS A 267 5.14 14.65 -2.93
C LYS A 267 5.94 15.87 -3.37
N ILE A 268 7.20 15.63 -3.71
CA ILE A 268 8.06 16.59 -4.38
C ILE A 268 8.51 15.95 -5.69
N SER A 269 8.41 16.68 -6.78
CA SER A 269 8.87 16.22 -8.10
C SER A 269 9.78 17.26 -8.74
N ILE A 270 10.79 16.77 -9.44
CA ILE A 270 11.65 17.58 -10.29
C ILE A 270 11.32 17.18 -11.74
N LEU A 271 10.84 18.15 -12.51
CA LEU A 271 10.42 17.97 -13.91
C LEU A 271 11.42 18.64 -14.86
N PHE A 272 11.65 17.99 -16.00
CA PHE A 272 12.58 18.44 -17.04
C PHE A 272 11.90 18.64 -18.38
#